data_f28871e453bbf57adb74f3cd200f7e73
#
_entry.id   f28871e453bbf57adb74f3cd200f7e73
#
_cell.length_a   1.000
_cell.length_b   1.000
_cell.length_c   1.000
_cell.angle_alpha   90.00
_cell.angle_beta   90.00
_cell.angle_gamma   90.00
#
_symmetry.space_group_name_H-M   'P 1'
#
loop_
_entity.id
_entity.type
_entity.pdbx_description
1 polymer ?
#
loop_
_entity_poly.entity_id
_entity_poly.type
_entity_poly.pdbx_seq_one_letter_code
_entity_poly.pdbx_strand_id
1 'polypeptide(L)'
;PIKNTVHLAPEIETLSEVLQAGGYRTIHLGKWHLGMDFPGTAQARDWSKPVQDMPLDKGFNYFFGIPASLNYGVLAWFEGRYAQVPPTVYTAKKPNKRHMDYRIEPPYQATPRETQTALGKLGMEVAPDFMDNQCLTRFTDVAISWMESKQESSASGKPFFLYLPFTSPHYPVCPLPKFWGQGECGGYGEFVIETDHHVGRILSYLKTSGLDQNTMVIFTSDNGPENSWKNRVTDFTHHRDGDYRGGKRDIYEGGHRVPFFIRWPDGIKNPGRTANELVGQVDILATIAELIGAELPANAGEDSQSFASLLTQPETVHHRVPLINHSASGRFSITDGDWKLILPHRKRKRELYQLALDPSEQNDVLLENPAIAQRLENKITEIVCQGRSTPGLRQSNDTGYWKDL
;
A
#
# COMPACT_ATOMS: atom_id res chain seq x y z
N PRO A 1 -0.02 8.56 -14.21
CA PRO A 1 -0.08 9.37 -13.01
C PRO A 1 1.27 9.33 -12.33
N ILE A 2 2.30 10.05 -12.83
CA ILE A 2 3.67 9.84 -12.32
C ILE A 2 4.48 11.09 -12.62
N LYS A 3 3.77 12.09 -12.96
CA LYS A 3 4.31 13.41 -13.21
C LYS A 3 3.86 14.27 -12.03
N ASN A 4 4.67 14.45 -11.00
CA ASN A 4 4.45 15.49 -10.00
C ASN A 4 2.98 15.79 -9.62
N THR A 5 2.10 14.78 -9.75
CA THR A 5 0.68 14.94 -9.51
C THR A 5 0.43 14.44 -8.10
N VAL A 6 0.10 15.33 -7.23
CA VAL A 6 -0.35 15.03 -5.88
C VAL A 6 -1.69 14.32 -5.99
N HIS A 7 -1.83 13.22 -5.28
CA HIS A 7 -3.02 12.38 -5.31
C HIS A 7 -3.90 12.51 -4.06
N LEU A 8 -3.37 13.14 -3.00
CA LEU A 8 -4.13 13.45 -1.79
C LEU A 8 -4.48 14.92 -1.78
N ALA A 9 -5.77 15.22 -1.90
CA ALA A 9 -6.25 16.59 -1.77
C ALA A 9 -5.97 17.12 -0.33
N PRO A 10 -5.72 18.42 -0.17
CA PRO A 10 -5.37 18.99 1.13
C PRO A 10 -6.45 18.82 2.21
N GLU A 11 -7.70 18.71 1.80
CA GLU A 11 -8.87 18.60 2.68
C GLU A 11 -9.14 17.15 3.16
N ILE A 12 -8.40 16.16 2.67
CA ILE A 12 -8.58 14.76 3.07
C ILE A 12 -7.84 14.52 4.37
N GLU A 13 -8.59 14.13 5.41
CA GLU A 13 -8.03 13.69 6.69
C GLU A 13 -7.32 12.36 6.55
N THR A 14 -6.05 12.31 6.91
CA THR A 14 -5.23 11.10 6.83
C THR A 14 -5.11 10.43 8.19
N LEU A 15 -4.81 9.12 8.19
CA LEU A 15 -4.50 8.38 9.42
C LEU A 15 -3.36 9.01 10.23
N SER A 16 -2.35 9.56 9.55
CA SER A 16 -1.22 10.24 10.20
C SER A 16 -1.64 11.54 10.88
N GLU A 17 -2.57 12.30 10.32
CA GLU A 17 -3.12 13.51 10.94
C GLU A 17 -3.98 13.18 12.16
N VAL A 18 -4.85 12.17 12.08
CA VAL A 18 -5.64 11.67 13.21
C VAL A 18 -4.73 11.24 14.37
N LEU A 19 -3.69 10.46 14.07
CA LEU A 19 -2.73 10.00 15.07
C LEU A 19 -1.88 11.16 15.65
N GLN A 20 -1.48 12.10 14.81
CA GLN A 20 -0.75 13.30 15.26
C GLN A 20 -1.61 14.15 16.22
N ALA A 21 -2.89 14.33 15.89
CA ALA A 21 -3.85 15.01 16.77
C ALA A 21 -4.05 14.25 18.09
N GLY A 22 -4.00 12.91 18.06
CA GLY A 22 -3.98 12.03 19.23
C GLY A 22 -2.66 12.01 20.01
N GLY A 23 -1.70 12.86 19.67
CA GLY A 23 -0.42 13.01 20.38
C GLY A 23 0.68 12.04 19.98
N TYR A 24 0.47 11.25 18.93
CA TYR A 24 1.49 10.36 18.37
C TYR A 24 2.59 11.12 17.63
N ARG A 25 3.79 10.57 17.66
CA ARG A 25 4.85 10.94 16.71
C ARG A 25 4.66 10.08 15.46
N THR A 26 4.53 10.71 14.30
CA THR A 26 4.18 10.07 13.05
C THR A 26 5.36 10.05 12.08
N ILE A 27 5.73 8.89 11.59
CA ILE A 27 6.95 8.67 10.81
C ILE A 27 6.63 7.89 9.55
N HIS A 28 7.10 8.38 8.42
CA HIS A 28 7.06 7.65 7.15
C HIS A 28 8.48 7.26 6.73
N LEU A 29 8.71 5.96 6.56
CA LEU A 29 10.01 5.41 6.13
C LEU A 29 9.80 4.48 4.95
N GLY A 30 10.14 4.92 3.74
CA GLY A 30 10.00 4.06 2.58
C GLY A 30 9.47 4.76 1.32
N LYS A 31 8.77 4.00 0.50
CA LYS A 31 8.16 4.45 -0.75
C LYS A 31 6.89 5.27 -0.48
N TRP A 32 6.81 6.51 -1.00
CA TRP A 32 5.58 7.32 -0.91
C TRP A 32 4.54 6.98 -1.98
N HIS A 33 4.83 7.23 -3.24
CA HIS A 33 4.04 6.92 -4.43
C HIS A 33 2.67 7.63 -4.54
N LEU A 34 2.45 8.68 -3.78
CA LEU A 34 1.21 9.50 -3.84
C LEU A 34 1.45 10.90 -4.42
N GLY A 35 2.57 11.08 -5.12
CA GLY A 35 2.97 12.35 -5.70
C GLY A 35 3.76 13.21 -4.72
N MET A 36 4.62 14.04 -5.28
CA MET A 36 5.39 15.07 -4.60
C MET A 36 5.57 16.24 -5.56
N ASP A 37 5.50 17.46 -5.06
CA ASP A 37 5.79 18.64 -5.86
C ASP A 37 7.27 18.98 -5.77
N PHE A 38 8.01 18.56 -6.80
CA PHE A 38 9.43 18.82 -6.90
C PHE A 38 9.72 20.23 -7.41
N PRO A 39 10.71 20.94 -6.84
CA PRO A 39 11.02 22.31 -7.21
C PRO A 39 11.50 22.43 -8.65
N GLY A 40 10.82 23.26 -9.44
CA GLY A 40 11.08 23.46 -10.86
C GLY A 40 10.42 22.42 -11.76
N THR A 41 10.79 22.41 -13.03
CA THR A 41 10.27 21.46 -14.02
C THR A 41 11.20 20.24 -14.13
N ALA A 42 10.73 19.16 -14.74
CA ALA A 42 11.57 17.98 -15.00
C ALA A 42 12.84 18.32 -15.83
N GLN A 43 12.80 19.41 -16.60
CA GLN A 43 13.92 19.90 -17.40
C GLN A 43 14.85 20.85 -16.62
N ALA A 44 14.35 21.46 -15.52
CA ALA A 44 15.06 22.47 -14.76
C ALA A 44 14.73 22.37 -13.26
N ARG A 45 15.16 21.28 -12.62
CA ARG A 45 15.02 21.09 -11.18
C ARG A 45 15.95 21.99 -10.39
N ASP A 46 15.46 22.56 -9.31
CA ASP A 46 16.25 23.30 -8.35
C ASP A 46 16.30 22.53 -7.02
N TRP A 47 17.17 21.56 -6.95
CA TRP A 47 17.31 20.68 -5.79
C TRP A 47 17.84 21.38 -4.51
N SER A 48 18.16 22.67 -4.60
CA SER A 48 18.46 23.49 -3.41
C SER A 48 17.21 23.91 -2.64
N LYS A 49 16.03 23.78 -3.24
CA LYS A 49 14.73 24.12 -2.66
C LYS A 49 14.02 22.88 -2.09
N PRO A 50 13.18 23.09 -1.07
CA PRO A 50 12.41 22.00 -0.47
C PRO A 50 11.36 21.43 -1.43
N VAL A 51 11.13 20.13 -1.33
CA VAL A 51 9.98 19.45 -1.94
C VAL A 51 8.72 19.80 -1.17
N GLN A 52 7.63 20.02 -1.88
CA GLN A 52 6.31 20.33 -1.33
C GLN A 52 5.35 19.15 -1.56
N ASP A 53 4.20 19.21 -0.89
CA ASP A 53 3.11 18.25 -1.04
C ASP A 53 3.56 16.80 -0.92
N MET A 54 4.24 16.53 0.17
CA MET A 54 4.94 15.29 0.48
C MET A 54 4.46 14.70 1.82
N PRO A 55 4.98 13.59 2.33
CA PRO A 55 4.55 13.01 3.61
C PRO A 55 4.49 14.00 4.78
N LEU A 56 5.42 14.96 4.85
CA LEU A 56 5.42 15.98 5.90
C LEU A 56 4.25 16.97 5.83
N ASP A 57 3.55 17.03 4.71
CA ASP A 57 2.36 17.84 4.50
C ASP A 57 1.06 17.03 4.67
N LYS A 58 1.18 15.76 5.08
CA LYS A 58 0.10 14.79 5.26
C LYS A 58 0.16 14.14 6.66
N GLY A 59 0.53 14.92 7.67
CA GLY A 59 0.52 14.50 9.07
C GLY A 59 1.73 13.69 9.55
N PHE A 60 2.79 13.55 8.77
CA PHE A 60 4.02 12.92 9.25
C PHE A 60 5.01 13.96 9.81
N ASN A 61 5.58 13.65 10.98
CA ASN A 61 6.59 14.49 11.61
C ASN A 61 8.00 14.27 11.07
N TYR A 62 8.25 13.10 10.48
CA TYR A 62 9.52 12.73 9.89
C TYR A 62 9.30 11.88 8.64
N PHE A 63 10.15 12.11 7.66
CA PHE A 63 10.18 11.36 6.41
C PHE A 63 11.62 10.99 6.05
N PHE A 64 11.83 9.70 5.76
CA PHE A 64 12.99 9.20 5.03
C PHE A 64 12.53 8.17 4.01
N GLY A 65 12.90 8.33 2.75
CA GLY A 65 12.43 7.39 1.75
C GLY A 65 12.68 7.80 0.32
N ILE A 66 11.87 7.24 -0.57
CA ILE A 66 11.91 7.51 -2.00
C ILE A 66 10.53 7.95 -2.50
N PRO A 67 10.47 8.79 -3.55
CA PRO A 67 9.21 9.37 -4.02
C PRO A 67 8.20 8.36 -4.57
N ALA A 68 8.68 7.29 -5.20
CA ALA A 68 7.83 6.30 -5.88
C ALA A 68 8.51 4.93 -5.97
N SER A 69 7.96 4.02 -6.78
CA SER A 69 8.60 2.73 -7.07
C SER A 69 9.90 2.92 -7.83
N LEU A 70 10.81 1.94 -7.73
CA LEU A 70 12.16 1.96 -8.31
C LEU A 70 12.20 2.05 -9.85
N ASN A 71 11.08 1.96 -10.52
CA ASN A 71 10.93 2.08 -11.96
C ASN A 71 10.29 3.42 -12.40
N TYR A 72 10.16 4.40 -11.48
CA TYR A 72 9.51 5.67 -11.75
C TYR A 72 10.34 6.89 -11.36
N GLY A 73 10.24 7.92 -12.19
CA GLY A 73 10.50 9.33 -11.91
C GLY A 73 11.89 9.64 -11.37
N VAL A 74 11.94 9.89 -10.07
CA VAL A 74 13.15 10.32 -9.37
C VAL A 74 13.60 9.22 -8.42
N LEU A 75 14.87 8.84 -8.51
CA LEU A 75 15.54 7.87 -7.64
C LEU A 75 16.60 8.58 -6.81
N ALA A 76 16.25 8.94 -5.60
CA ALA A 76 17.14 9.56 -4.63
C ALA A 76 16.63 9.26 -3.22
N TRP A 77 17.51 9.29 -2.26
CA TRP A 77 17.16 9.25 -0.85
C TRP A 77 16.74 10.65 -0.42
N PHE A 78 15.52 10.76 0.09
CA PHE A 78 15.01 11.99 0.68
C PHE A 78 14.99 11.86 2.19
N GLU A 79 15.43 12.91 2.87
CA GLU A 79 15.27 13.07 4.29
C GLU A 79 14.63 14.44 4.56
N GLY A 80 13.55 14.43 5.32
CA GLY A 80 12.73 15.63 5.40
C GLY A 80 12.30 16.08 4.01
N ARG A 81 12.53 17.35 3.67
CA ARG A 81 12.11 17.96 2.40
C ARG A 81 13.18 17.98 1.30
N TYR A 82 14.32 17.34 1.52
CA TYR A 82 15.47 17.45 0.62
C TYR A 82 15.98 16.08 0.19
N ALA A 83 16.48 16.01 -1.02
CA ALA A 83 17.30 14.87 -1.44
C ALA A 83 18.65 14.94 -0.69
N GLN A 84 19.09 13.83 -0.10
CA GLN A 84 20.40 13.75 0.56
C GLN A 84 21.54 14.03 -0.44
N VAL A 85 21.43 13.46 -1.64
CA VAL A 85 22.27 13.77 -2.78
C VAL A 85 21.35 14.13 -3.95
N PRO A 86 21.51 15.30 -4.57
CA PRO A 86 20.68 15.71 -5.70
C PRO A 86 20.72 14.71 -6.87
N PRO A 87 19.58 14.33 -7.45
CA PRO A 87 19.53 13.48 -8.63
C PRO A 87 19.94 14.27 -9.88
N THR A 88 21.19 14.13 -10.25
CA THR A 88 21.84 14.88 -11.35
C THR A 88 22.17 14.04 -12.56
N VAL A 89 22.02 12.72 -12.46
CA VAL A 89 22.23 11.81 -13.60
C VAL A 89 20.90 11.25 -14.08
N TYR A 90 20.88 10.73 -15.30
CA TYR A 90 19.69 10.17 -15.94
C TYR A 90 19.94 8.73 -16.38
N THR A 91 18.94 7.89 -16.24
CA THR A 91 19.01 6.51 -16.72
C THR A 91 17.79 6.14 -17.53
N ALA A 92 18.00 5.40 -18.61
CA ALA A 92 16.94 4.76 -19.39
C ALA A 92 16.51 3.42 -18.77
N LYS A 93 16.67 3.26 -17.48
CA LYS A 93 16.37 2.05 -16.70
C LYS A 93 15.03 1.44 -17.11
N LYS A 94 15.09 0.24 -17.68
CA LYS A 94 13.89 -0.55 -18.00
C LYS A 94 14.07 -1.91 -17.39
N PRO A 95 13.15 -2.32 -16.49
CA PRO A 95 13.18 -3.67 -15.93
C PRO A 95 13.08 -4.71 -17.05
N ASN A 96 13.84 -5.78 -16.93
CA ASN A 96 13.71 -6.93 -17.82
C ASN A 96 12.38 -7.63 -17.52
N LYS A 97 11.41 -7.45 -18.40
CA LYS A 97 10.07 -8.01 -18.23
C LYS A 97 10.04 -9.53 -18.20
N ARG A 98 11.06 -10.19 -18.75
CA ARG A 98 11.10 -11.65 -18.84
C ARG A 98 11.59 -12.31 -17.55
N HIS A 99 12.59 -11.73 -16.91
CA HIS A 99 13.20 -12.33 -15.72
C HIS A 99 12.94 -11.57 -14.44
N MET A 100 12.41 -10.35 -14.51
CA MET A 100 12.12 -9.49 -13.36
C MET A 100 13.32 -9.18 -12.44
N ASP A 101 14.47 -9.77 -12.71
CA ASP A 101 15.71 -9.53 -12.01
C ASP A 101 16.42 -8.34 -12.68
N TYR A 102 16.13 -7.19 -12.12
CA TYR A 102 16.74 -5.98 -12.62
C TYR A 102 17.64 -5.37 -11.55
N ARG A 103 18.94 -5.53 -11.76
CA ARG A 103 19.95 -5.05 -10.84
C ARG A 103 20.71 -3.92 -11.50
N ILE A 104 20.62 -2.73 -10.91
CA ILE A 104 21.51 -1.63 -11.25
C ILE A 104 22.32 -1.29 -10.01
N GLU A 105 23.61 -1.32 -10.15
CA GLU A 105 24.54 -0.80 -9.17
C GLU A 105 25.20 0.47 -9.73
N PRO A 106 25.50 1.46 -8.89
CA PRO A 106 26.30 2.62 -9.33
C PRO A 106 27.69 2.19 -9.84
N PRO A 107 28.28 2.92 -10.79
CA PRO A 107 27.71 4.12 -11.41
C PRO A 107 26.65 3.77 -12.44
N TYR A 108 25.52 4.43 -12.35
CA TYR A 108 24.54 4.38 -13.44
C TYR A 108 25.21 4.83 -14.73
N GLN A 109 24.86 4.18 -15.85
CA GLN A 109 25.26 4.70 -17.16
C GLN A 109 24.56 6.05 -17.33
N ALA A 110 25.28 7.10 -16.95
CA ALA A 110 24.80 8.46 -17.00
C ALA A 110 24.74 8.90 -18.45
N THR A 111 23.54 9.19 -18.93
CA THR A 111 23.39 9.92 -20.19
C THR A 111 23.25 11.39 -19.82
N PRO A 112 24.08 12.28 -20.38
CA PRO A 112 23.96 13.72 -20.17
C PRO A 112 22.53 14.18 -20.49
N ARG A 113 22.03 15.15 -19.73
CA ARG A 113 20.67 15.68 -19.86
C ARG A 113 20.39 16.19 -21.27
N GLU A 114 21.35 16.87 -21.87
CA GLU A 114 21.26 17.42 -23.21
C GLU A 114 21.02 16.31 -24.24
N THR A 115 21.72 15.20 -24.11
CA THR A 115 21.57 14.03 -25.00
C THR A 115 20.17 13.42 -24.88
N GLN A 116 19.62 13.33 -23.68
CA GLN A 116 18.27 12.78 -23.48
C GLN A 116 17.18 13.72 -23.98
N THR A 117 17.35 15.02 -23.79
CA THR A 117 16.43 16.03 -24.32
C THR A 117 16.42 16.02 -25.86
N ALA A 118 17.58 15.88 -26.50
CA ALA A 118 17.71 15.76 -27.94
C ALA A 118 17.05 14.48 -28.50
N LEU A 119 17.00 13.40 -27.71
CA LEU A 119 16.32 12.15 -28.07
C LEU A 119 14.81 12.15 -27.77
N GLY A 120 14.26 13.24 -27.21
CA GLY A 120 12.85 13.39 -26.86
C GLY A 120 12.35 12.45 -25.76
N LYS A 121 13.25 11.80 -25.03
CA LYS A 121 12.94 10.86 -23.94
C LYS A 121 13.68 11.28 -22.68
N LEU A 122 12.96 11.87 -21.74
CA LEU A 122 13.50 12.04 -20.39
C LEU A 122 13.54 10.66 -19.72
N GLY A 123 14.73 10.23 -19.34
CA GLY A 123 14.94 9.09 -18.46
C GLY A 123 14.55 9.42 -17.02
N MET A 124 14.71 8.44 -16.12
CA MET A 124 14.55 8.68 -14.68
C MET A 124 15.73 9.54 -14.19
N GLU A 125 15.43 10.50 -13.34
CA GLU A 125 16.42 11.29 -12.62
C GLU A 125 16.97 10.45 -11.46
N VAL A 126 18.29 10.34 -11.34
CA VAL A 126 18.93 9.46 -10.34
C VAL A 126 20.03 10.22 -9.59
N ALA A 127 20.05 10.06 -8.27
CA ALA A 127 21.20 10.51 -7.48
C ALA A 127 22.41 9.59 -7.73
N PRO A 128 23.62 10.15 -7.86
CA PRO A 128 24.82 9.37 -8.19
C PRO A 128 25.14 8.24 -7.20
N ASP A 129 24.70 8.37 -5.95
CA ASP A 129 24.91 7.40 -4.86
C ASP A 129 23.74 6.44 -4.66
N PHE A 130 22.69 6.55 -5.45
CA PHE A 130 21.48 5.75 -5.24
C PHE A 130 21.68 4.29 -5.66
N MET A 131 21.33 3.37 -4.76
CA MET A 131 21.40 1.93 -4.98
C MET A 131 20.05 1.29 -4.70
N ASP A 132 19.41 0.69 -5.70
CA ASP A 132 18.08 0.08 -5.59
C ASP A 132 18.02 -1.02 -4.53
N ASN A 133 19.03 -1.91 -4.53
CA ASN A 133 19.08 -3.06 -3.63
C ASN A 133 19.35 -2.68 -2.16
N GLN A 134 19.58 -1.41 -1.87
CA GLN A 134 19.79 -0.92 -0.50
C GLN A 134 18.48 -0.43 0.14
N CYS A 135 17.35 -0.39 -0.59
CA CYS A 135 16.12 0.20 -0.08
C CYS A 135 15.63 -0.45 1.21
N LEU A 136 15.48 -1.77 1.23
CA LEU A 136 14.94 -2.46 2.40
C LEU A 136 15.86 -2.30 3.61
N THR A 137 17.17 -2.44 3.39
CA THR A 137 18.18 -2.26 4.43
C THR A 137 18.12 -0.85 5.02
N ARG A 138 18.20 0.18 4.18
CA ARG A 138 18.22 1.57 4.65
C ARG A 138 16.93 1.95 5.36
N PHE A 139 15.76 1.55 4.85
CA PHE A 139 14.50 1.83 5.53
C PHE A 139 14.43 1.17 6.91
N THR A 140 14.88 -0.08 7.01
CA THR A 140 14.93 -0.81 8.28
C THR A 140 15.93 -0.22 9.26
N ASP A 141 17.13 0.14 8.79
CA ASP A 141 18.17 0.73 9.64
C ASP A 141 17.71 2.08 10.19
N VAL A 142 17.13 2.94 9.33
CA VAL A 142 16.57 4.23 9.78
C VAL A 142 15.41 4.01 10.75
N ALA A 143 14.54 3.00 10.54
CA ALA A 143 13.44 2.69 11.43
C ALA A 143 13.95 2.30 12.82
N ILE A 144 14.93 1.42 12.90
CA ILE A 144 15.53 0.97 14.18
C ILE A 144 16.21 2.16 14.86
N SER A 145 17.10 2.87 14.17
CA SER A 145 17.82 4.03 14.74
C SER A 145 16.88 5.13 15.20
N TRP A 146 15.77 5.34 14.46
CA TRP A 146 14.76 6.31 14.89
C TRP A 146 14.09 5.86 16.21
N MET A 147 13.66 4.60 16.30
CA MET A 147 13.07 4.06 17.53
C MET A 147 14.06 4.12 18.71
N GLU A 148 15.35 3.79 18.50
CA GLU A 148 16.41 3.92 19.50
C GLU A 148 16.54 5.33 20.04
N SER A 149 16.65 6.32 19.14
CA SER A 149 16.77 7.73 19.52
C SER A 149 15.56 8.26 20.32
N LYS A 150 14.40 7.60 20.21
CA LYS A 150 13.18 8.02 20.90
C LYS A 150 12.98 7.29 22.23
N GLN A 151 13.55 6.12 22.42
CA GLN A 151 13.60 5.49 23.74
C GLN A 151 14.38 6.34 24.76
N GLU A 152 15.52 6.88 24.37
CA GLU A 152 16.32 7.77 25.20
C GLU A 152 15.56 9.06 25.56
N SER A 153 14.69 9.53 24.65
CA SER A 153 13.85 10.71 24.87
C SER A 153 12.48 10.40 25.47
N SER A 154 12.14 9.11 25.68
CA SER A 154 10.82 8.62 26.10
C SER A 154 10.55 8.78 27.61
N ALA A 155 11.39 9.48 28.36
CA ALA A 155 10.95 10.11 29.61
C ALA A 155 9.67 10.96 29.45
N SER A 156 9.21 11.20 28.20
CA SER A 156 7.98 11.92 27.86
C SER A 156 6.79 11.02 27.48
N GLY A 157 6.94 9.68 27.40
CA GLY A 157 5.82 8.72 27.20
C GLY A 157 4.98 8.89 25.92
N LYS A 158 5.47 9.61 24.89
CA LYS A 158 4.69 9.84 23.67
C LYS A 158 4.70 8.60 22.77
N PRO A 159 3.53 8.07 22.38
CA PRO A 159 3.44 6.96 21.44
C PRO A 159 3.93 7.35 20.04
N PHE A 160 4.19 6.35 19.19
CA PHE A 160 4.58 6.58 17.81
C PHE A 160 3.73 5.79 16.82
N PHE A 161 3.63 6.34 15.63
CA PHE A 161 3.12 5.66 14.43
C PHE A 161 4.22 5.61 13.38
N LEU A 162 4.66 4.41 13.03
CA LEU A 162 5.67 4.18 12.01
C LEU A 162 5.02 3.51 10.81
N TYR A 163 4.96 4.22 9.69
CA TYR A 163 4.52 3.68 8.41
C TYR A 163 5.75 3.32 7.57
N LEU A 164 5.91 2.02 7.27
CA LEU A 164 7.11 1.45 6.64
C LEU A 164 6.77 0.74 5.32
N PRO A 165 6.42 1.47 4.26
CA PRO A 165 6.12 0.89 2.96
C PRO A 165 7.40 0.50 2.22
N PHE A 166 7.70 -0.80 2.21
CA PHE A 166 8.81 -1.35 1.45
C PHE A 166 8.59 -1.25 -0.06
N THR A 167 9.70 -1.29 -0.84
CA THR A 167 9.63 -1.37 -2.29
C THR A 167 9.36 -2.80 -2.78
N SER A 168 9.61 -3.79 -1.96
CA SER A 168 9.45 -5.21 -2.26
C SER A 168 7.99 -5.68 -2.11
N PRO A 169 7.59 -6.70 -2.84
CA PRO A 169 8.31 -7.37 -3.94
C PRO A 169 8.03 -6.75 -5.32
N HIS A 170 7.69 -5.45 -5.39
CA HIS A 170 7.46 -4.74 -6.66
C HIS A 170 8.73 -4.73 -7.51
N TYR A 171 8.57 -4.81 -8.84
CA TYR A 171 9.73 -4.70 -9.74
C TYR A 171 10.25 -3.25 -9.86
N PRO A 172 11.54 -3.06 -10.18
CA PRO A 172 12.59 -4.06 -10.40
C PRO A 172 12.85 -4.87 -9.13
N VAL A 173 12.98 -6.18 -9.33
CA VAL A 173 13.28 -7.12 -8.25
C VAL A 173 14.80 -7.10 -8.04
N CYS A 174 15.24 -6.60 -6.90
CA CYS A 174 16.65 -6.33 -6.64
C CYS A 174 17.09 -6.77 -5.23
N PRO A 175 17.03 -8.09 -4.93
CA PRO A 175 17.48 -8.61 -3.66
C PRO A 175 18.99 -8.42 -3.48
N LEU A 176 19.43 -8.22 -2.24
CA LEU A 176 20.85 -8.19 -1.91
C LEU A 176 21.54 -9.52 -2.25
N PRO A 177 22.82 -9.49 -2.65
CA PRO A 177 23.57 -10.71 -3.01
C PRO A 177 23.52 -11.83 -1.95
N LYS A 178 23.45 -11.48 -0.66
CA LYS A 178 23.37 -12.46 0.42
C LYS A 178 22.11 -13.34 0.39
N PHE A 179 21.05 -12.93 -0.33
CA PHE A 179 19.80 -13.70 -0.47
C PHE A 179 19.73 -14.51 -1.76
N TRP A 180 20.71 -14.36 -2.67
CA TRP A 180 20.71 -15.08 -3.92
C TRP A 180 20.80 -16.58 -3.73
N GLY A 181 20.01 -17.33 -4.48
CA GLY A 181 19.93 -18.79 -4.38
C GLY A 181 19.14 -19.32 -3.18
N GLN A 182 18.57 -18.46 -2.34
CA GLN A 182 17.78 -18.91 -1.18
C GLN A 182 16.30 -19.15 -1.51
N GLY A 183 15.80 -18.63 -2.65
CA GLY A 183 14.41 -18.76 -3.04
C GLY A 183 14.19 -19.71 -4.20
N GLU A 184 13.08 -20.44 -4.20
CA GLU A 184 12.72 -21.38 -5.26
C GLU A 184 12.01 -20.72 -6.46
N CYS A 185 11.72 -19.41 -6.36
CA CYS A 185 11.00 -18.63 -7.39
C CYS A 185 11.89 -17.56 -8.06
N GLY A 186 13.19 -17.83 -8.16
CA GLY A 186 14.16 -16.88 -8.68
C GLY A 186 14.23 -15.58 -7.84
N GLY A 187 14.69 -14.49 -8.43
CA GLY A 187 14.90 -13.24 -7.74
C GLY A 187 13.68 -12.68 -7.00
N TYR A 188 12.47 -13.01 -7.45
CA TYR A 188 11.24 -12.62 -6.73
C TYR A 188 11.14 -13.32 -5.36
N GLY A 189 11.35 -14.64 -5.32
CA GLY A 189 11.35 -15.39 -4.06
C GLY A 189 12.44 -14.90 -3.11
N GLU A 190 13.64 -14.64 -3.66
CA GLU A 190 14.76 -14.05 -2.90
C GLU A 190 14.40 -12.68 -2.31
N PHE A 191 13.67 -11.85 -3.06
CA PHE A 191 13.24 -10.51 -2.61
C PHE A 191 12.14 -10.58 -1.55
N VAL A 192 11.27 -11.61 -1.60
CA VAL A 192 10.30 -11.90 -0.54
C VAL A 192 11.02 -12.37 0.73
N ILE A 193 12.03 -13.24 0.61
CA ILE A 193 12.86 -13.69 1.74
C ILE A 193 13.59 -12.50 2.38
N GLU A 194 14.13 -11.59 1.58
CA GLU A 194 14.74 -10.36 2.09
C GLU A 194 13.71 -9.49 2.83
N THR A 195 12.48 -9.39 2.31
CA THR A 195 11.39 -8.67 2.97
C THR A 195 11.10 -9.26 4.34
N ASP A 196 10.92 -10.58 4.42
CA ASP A 196 10.71 -11.30 5.68
C ASP A 196 11.85 -11.08 6.67
N HIS A 197 13.12 -11.15 6.20
CA HIS A 197 14.29 -10.84 7.02
C HIS A 197 14.20 -9.43 7.64
N HIS A 198 13.81 -8.42 6.88
CA HIS A 198 13.71 -7.05 7.38
C HIS A 198 12.53 -6.86 8.34
N VAL A 199 11.39 -7.50 8.09
CA VAL A 199 10.28 -7.57 9.06
C VAL A 199 10.75 -8.23 10.36
N GLY A 200 11.48 -9.35 10.26
CA GLY A 200 12.09 -10.03 11.41
C GLY A 200 13.02 -9.14 12.22
N ARG A 201 13.81 -8.28 11.57
CA ARG A 201 14.69 -7.30 12.25
C ARG A 201 13.87 -6.29 13.07
N ILE A 202 12.79 -5.75 12.52
CA ILE A 202 11.90 -4.83 13.25
C ILE A 202 11.26 -5.52 14.45
N LEU A 203 10.69 -6.72 14.25
CA LEU A 203 10.07 -7.48 15.35
C LEU A 203 11.07 -7.83 16.45
N SER A 204 12.29 -8.21 16.07
CA SER A 204 13.38 -8.50 17.01
C SER A 204 13.76 -7.26 17.82
N TYR A 205 13.89 -6.12 17.16
CA TYR A 205 14.17 -4.85 17.84
C TYR A 205 13.05 -4.49 18.83
N LEU A 206 11.79 -4.52 18.41
CA LEU A 206 10.65 -4.25 19.32
C LEU A 206 10.69 -5.13 20.56
N LYS A 207 11.01 -6.42 20.38
CA LYS A 207 11.11 -7.37 21.49
C LYS A 207 12.29 -7.06 22.43
N THR A 208 13.48 -6.84 21.88
CA THR A 208 14.69 -6.60 22.69
C THR A 208 14.68 -5.25 23.40
N SER A 209 13.97 -4.28 22.84
CA SER A 209 13.79 -2.95 23.41
C SER A 209 12.62 -2.84 24.40
N GLY A 210 11.83 -3.91 24.57
CA GLY A 210 10.68 -3.93 25.48
C GLY A 210 9.44 -3.16 24.94
N LEU A 211 9.46 -2.75 23.67
CA LEU A 211 8.34 -2.03 23.05
C LEU A 211 7.24 -2.95 22.54
N ASP A 212 7.51 -4.25 22.38
CA ASP A 212 6.66 -5.17 21.63
C ASP A 212 5.31 -5.47 22.30
N GLN A 213 5.20 -5.36 23.63
CA GLN A 213 3.97 -5.69 24.34
C GLN A 213 2.84 -4.72 23.98
N ASN A 214 3.13 -3.42 24.02
CA ASN A 214 2.15 -2.37 23.72
C ASN A 214 2.40 -1.72 22.34
N THR A 215 2.87 -2.49 21.36
CA THR A 215 2.98 -2.06 19.96
C THR A 215 2.11 -2.93 19.08
N MET A 216 1.13 -2.31 18.42
CA MET A 216 0.37 -2.95 17.35
C MET A 216 1.21 -2.94 16.08
N VAL A 217 1.50 -4.12 15.53
CA VAL A 217 2.17 -4.29 14.26
C VAL A 217 1.14 -4.80 13.24
N ILE A 218 0.92 -4.07 12.18
CA ILE A 218 0.07 -4.46 11.05
C ILE A 218 0.98 -4.76 9.86
N PHE A 219 0.91 -5.97 9.32
CA PHE A 219 1.59 -6.36 8.09
C PHE A 219 0.56 -6.62 6.99
N THR A 220 0.72 -5.94 5.86
CA THR A 220 -0.18 -6.10 4.71
C THR A 220 0.53 -5.74 3.39
N SER A 221 -0.20 -5.83 2.28
CA SER A 221 0.24 -5.40 0.95
C SER A 221 -0.79 -4.46 0.33
N ASP A 222 -0.35 -3.54 -0.53
CA ASP A 222 -1.20 -2.54 -1.19
C ASP A 222 -2.13 -3.13 -2.26
N ASN A 223 -1.77 -4.27 -2.84
CA ASN A 223 -2.55 -5.00 -3.87
C ASN A 223 -2.05 -6.43 -4.04
N GLY A 224 -2.83 -7.21 -4.76
CA GLY A 224 -2.42 -8.54 -5.20
C GLY A 224 -1.21 -8.52 -6.14
N PRO A 225 -0.66 -9.70 -6.46
CA PRO A 225 0.60 -9.84 -7.18
C PRO A 225 0.52 -9.36 -8.63
N GLU A 226 1.65 -8.85 -9.14
CA GLU A 226 1.78 -8.31 -10.51
C GLU A 226 1.65 -9.40 -11.58
N ASN A 227 1.12 -9.07 -12.75
CA ASN A 227 0.89 -9.99 -13.87
C ASN A 227 2.14 -10.68 -14.44
N SER A 228 3.33 -10.23 -14.11
CA SER A 228 4.60 -10.91 -14.40
C SER A 228 4.72 -12.33 -13.80
N TRP A 229 3.81 -12.67 -12.90
CA TRP A 229 3.70 -14.01 -12.32
C TRP A 229 3.56 -15.12 -13.36
N LYS A 230 2.98 -14.86 -14.52
CA LYS A 230 2.80 -15.84 -15.59
C LYS A 230 4.12 -16.53 -15.97
N ASN A 231 5.20 -15.75 -15.96
CA ASN A 231 6.53 -16.30 -16.21
C ASN A 231 6.99 -17.20 -15.05
N ARG A 232 6.64 -16.86 -13.79
CA ARG A 232 7.02 -17.67 -12.61
C ARG A 232 6.28 -19.01 -12.56
N VAL A 233 5.01 -19.05 -12.96
CA VAL A 233 4.29 -20.33 -13.11
C VAL A 233 5.00 -21.21 -14.13
N THR A 234 5.40 -20.64 -15.28
CA THR A 234 6.10 -21.37 -16.35
C THR A 234 7.50 -21.79 -15.94
N ASP A 235 8.27 -20.89 -15.33
CA ASP A 235 9.70 -21.09 -15.07
C ASP A 235 9.95 -21.83 -13.73
N PHE A 236 9.05 -21.69 -12.75
CA PHE A 236 9.24 -22.19 -11.38
C PHE A 236 8.04 -22.95 -10.81
N THR A 237 6.97 -23.18 -11.57
CA THR A 237 5.71 -23.78 -11.07
C THR A 237 5.12 -23.06 -9.82
N HIS A 238 5.45 -21.78 -9.65
CA HIS A 238 5.03 -21.00 -8.50
C HIS A 238 3.68 -20.30 -8.74
N HIS A 239 2.67 -20.69 -7.97
CA HIS A 239 1.35 -20.05 -7.93
C HIS A 239 1.31 -19.01 -6.79
N ARG A 240 1.51 -17.79 -7.10
CA ARG A 240 1.71 -16.63 -6.18
C ARG A 240 0.52 -16.25 -5.32
N ASP A 241 -0.68 -16.54 -5.80
CA ASP A 241 -1.98 -16.14 -5.25
C ASP A 241 -2.80 -17.35 -4.77
N GLY A 242 -2.14 -18.51 -4.67
CA GLY A 242 -2.82 -19.78 -4.44
C GLY A 242 -3.82 -20.02 -5.57
N ASP A 243 -5.09 -20.26 -5.20
CA ASP A 243 -6.16 -20.52 -6.14
C ASP A 243 -7.01 -19.29 -6.49
N TYR A 244 -6.65 -18.09 -6.02
CA TYR A 244 -7.44 -16.90 -6.30
C TYR A 244 -7.30 -16.44 -7.76
N ARG A 245 -8.43 -16.06 -8.34
CA ARG A 245 -8.48 -15.56 -9.72
C ARG A 245 -7.92 -14.15 -9.82
N GLY A 246 -7.21 -13.87 -10.91
CA GLY A 246 -6.72 -12.53 -11.24
C GLY A 246 -5.42 -12.15 -10.53
N GLY A 247 -5.18 -10.87 -10.38
CA GLY A 247 -4.00 -10.29 -9.74
C GLY A 247 -4.07 -8.78 -9.75
N LYS A 248 -2.95 -8.11 -9.52
CA LYS A 248 -2.87 -6.64 -9.51
C LYS A 248 -3.62 -6.04 -10.70
N ARG A 249 -4.48 -5.06 -10.45
CA ARG A 249 -5.36 -4.37 -11.41
C ARG A 249 -6.63 -5.12 -11.82
N ASP A 250 -6.80 -6.39 -11.47
CA ASP A 250 -8.03 -7.12 -11.73
C ASP A 250 -9.08 -6.86 -10.64
N ILE A 251 -10.34 -7.16 -10.94
CA ILE A 251 -11.47 -7.02 -9.99
C ILE A 251 -11.66 -8.24 -9.10
N TYR A 252 -11.03 -9.36 -9.45
CA TYR A 252 -11.15 -10.63 -8.77
C TYR A 252 -10.33 -10.70 -7.48
N GLU A 253 -10.58 -11.72 -6.65
CA GLU A 253 -9.95 -11.87 -5.33
C GLU A 253 -8.42 -11.83 -5.38
N GLY A 254 -7.77 -12.41 -6.38
CA GLY A 254 -6.31 -12.34 -6.54
C GLY A 254 -5.76 -10.91 -6.73
N GLY A 255 -6.61 -9.93 -7.04
CA GLY A 255 -6.22 -8.51 -7.09
C GLY A 255 -6.36 -7.76 -5.78
N HIS A 256 -7.24 -8.22 -4.89
CA HIS A 256 -7.70 -7.49 -3.71
C HIS A 256 -7.46 -8.22 -2.38
N ARG A 257 -7.53 -9.55 -2.38
CA ARG A 257 -7.31 -10.36 -1.17
C ARG A 257 -5.83 -10.50 -0.91
N VAL A 258 -5.31 -9.68 -0.01
CA VAL A 258 -3.90 -9.57 0.34
C VAL A 258 -3.62 -10.14 1.73
N PRO A 259 -2.38 -10.51 2.05
CA PRO A 259 -2.00 -10.84 3.42
C PRO A 259 -2.36 -9.70 4.37
N PHE A 260 -2.97 -10.03 5.52
CA PHE A 260 -3.31 -9.07 6.55
C PHE A 260 -3.11 -9.70 7.92
N PHE A 261 -2.07 -9.28 8.64
CA PHE A 261 -1.70 -9.81 9.94
C PHE A 261 -1.61 -8.68 10.95
N ILE A 262 -2.16 -8.90 12.14
CA ILE A 262 -2.05 -7.96 13.27
C ILE A 262 -1.44 -8.70 14.45
N ARG A 263 -0.36 -8.12 15.00
CA ARG A 263 0.26 -8.55 16.24
C ARG A 263 0.20 -7.42 17.25
N TRP A 264 -0.41 -7.66 18.41
CA TRP A 264 -0.47 -6.71 19.52
C TRP A 264 -0.67 -7.49 20.83
N PRO A 265 0.40 -7.89 21.52
CA PRO A 265 0.32 -8.78 22.68
C PRO A 265 -0.59 -8.30 23.80
N ASP A 266 -0.53 -7.02 24.18
CA ASP A 266 -1.38 -6.47 25.25
C ASP A 266 -2.83 -6.22 24.81
N GLY A 267 -3.09 -6.05 23.52
CA GLY A 267 -4.41 -5.63 23.01
C GLY A 267 -5.28 -6.75 22.47
N ILE A 268 -4.67 -7.74 21.78
CA ILE A 268 -5.43 -8.83 21.15
C ILE A 268 -5.85 -9.87 22.18
N LYS A 269 -7.15 -10.12 22.26
CA LYS A 269 -7.71 -11.26 23.01
C LYS A 269 -7.74 -12.50 22.12
N ASN A 270 -7.46 -13.66 22.70
CA ASN A 270 -7.37 -14.93 21.96
C ASN A 270 -6.39 -14.85 20.76
N PRO A 271 -5.09 -14.56 20.97
CA PRO A 271 -4.13 -14.46 19.85
C PRO A 271 -3.89 -15.82 19.17
N GLY A 272 -3.31 -15.82 17.98
CA GLY A 272 -2.99 -17.03 17.22
C GLY A 272 -4.19 -17.62 16.44
N ARG A 273 -5.23 -16.85 16.23
CA ARG A 273 -6.43 -17.24 15.44
C ARG A 273 -6.46 -16.57 14.07
N THR A 274 -7.26 -17.13 13.19
CA THR A 274 -7.69 -16.50 11.93
C THR A 274 -9.10 -15.94 12.12
N ALA A 275 -9.31 -14.69 11.69
CA ALA A 275 -10.64 -14.08 11.56
C ALA A 275 -11.08 -14.21 10.08
N ASN A 276 -12.30 -14.69 9.87
CA ASN A 276 -12.87 -14.90 8.54
C ASN A 276 -13.82 -13.77 8.12
N GLU A 277 -14.04 -12.81 8.99
CA GLU A 277 -14.89 -11.66 8.75
C GLU A 277 -14.31 -10.79 7.65
N LEU A 278 -15.19 -10.21 6.85
CA LEU A 278 -14.82 -9.25 5.82
C LEU A 278 -14.22 -8.01 6.46
N VAL A 279 -13.01 -7.64 6.07
CA VAL A 279 -12.36 -6.38 6.45
C VAL A 279 -11.66 -5.79 5.23
N GLY A 280 -11.56 -4.47 5.17
CA GLY A 280 -10.80 -3.76 4.14
C GLY A 280 -9.66 -2.95 4.75
N GLN A 281 -8.64 -2.63 3.97
CA GLN A 281 -7.57 -1.72 4.44
C GLN A 281 -8.12 -0.32 4.78
N VAL A 282 -9.20 0.10 4.14
CA VAL A 282 -9.93 1.34 4.47
C VAL A 282 -10.41 1.37 5.92
N ASP A 283 -10.60 0.20 6.54
CA ASP A 283 -11.12 0.05 7.90
C ASP A 283 -10.05 0.35 8.98
N ILE A 284 -8.79 0.43 8.59
CA ILE A 284 -7.69 0.75 9.51
C ILE A 284 -7.90 2.13 10.15
N LEU A 285 -8.38 3.12 9.38
CA LEU A 285 -8.60 4.48 9.89
C LEU A 285 -9.60 4.50 11.06
N ALA A 286 -10.80 3.98 10.86
CA ALA A 286 -11.83 3.93 11.92
C ALA A 286 -11.41 3.02 13.08
N THR A 287 -10.70 1.92 12.81
CA THR A 287 -10.21 1.02 13.85
C THR A 287 -9.20 1.71 14.76
N ILE A 288 -8.24 2.40 14.19
CA ILE A 288 -7.22 3.12 14.96
C ILE A 288 -7.87 4.29 15.70
N ALA A 289 -8.75 5.06 15.06
CA ALA A 289 -9.47 6.15 15.72
C ALA A 289 -10.24 5.64 16.97
N GLU A 290 -10.99 4.54 16.86
CA GLU A 290 -11.68 3.93 17.99
C GLU A 290 -10.72 3.50 19.10
N LEU A 291 -9.62 2.82 18.75
CA LEU A 291 -8.66 2.31 19.74
C LEU A 291 -7.95 3.41 20.52
N ILE A 292 -7.73 4.58 19.93
CA ILE A 292 -7.11 5.73 20.60
C ILE A 292 -8.13 6.71 21.17
N GLY A 293 -9.44 6.47 20.99
CA GLY A 293 -10.51 7.36 21.44
C GLY A 293 -10.60 8.66 20.66
N ALA A 294 -10.17 8.69 19.39
CA ALA A 294 -10.27 9.87 18.53
C ALA A 294 -11.62 9.88 17.80
N GLU A 295 -12.21 11.07 17.67
CA GLU A 295 -13.40 11.28 16.83
C GLU A 295 -12.97 11.65 15.41
N LEU A 296 -13.54 10.99 14.42
CA LEU A 296 -13.32 11.33 13.02
C LEU A 296 -14.28 12.45 12.59
N PRO A 297 -13.82 13.42 11.79
CA PRO A 297 -14.70 14.38 11.14
C PRO A 297 -15.78 13.70 10.29
N ALA A 298 -16.94 14.33 10.13
CA ALA A 298 -18.07 13.76 9.39
C ALA A 298 -17.77 13.44 7.92
N ASN A 299 -16.75 14.07 7.35
CA ASN A 299 -16.24 13.90 6.01
C ASN A 299 -14.93 13.09 5.96
N ALA A 300 -14.63 12.30 6.98
CA ALA A 300 -13.47 11.42 7.00
C ALA A 300 -13.91 9.97 7.25
N GLY A 301 -13.25 9.04 6.57
CA GLY A 301 -13.51 7.61 6.74
C GLY A 301 -14.90 7.17 6.28
N GLU A 302 -15.42 7.74 5.20
CA GLU A 302 -16.77 7.49 4.67
C GLU A 302 -17.04 6.01 4.41
N ASP A 303 -16.00 5.26 4.08
CA ASP A 303 -16.06 3.81 3.82
C ASP A 303 -15.31 2.98 4.86
N SER A 304 -14.86 3.62 5.94
CA SER A 304 -14.06 3.00 6.99
C SER A 304 -14.96 2.53 8.14
N GLN A 305 -14.98 1.23 8.40
CA GLN A 305 -15.68 0.65 9.54
C GLN A 305 -14.69 -0.03 10.48
N SER A 306 -14.75 0.32 11.76
CA SER A 306 -13.85 -0.26 12.75
C SER A 306 -14.04 -1.77 12.89
N PHE A 307 -12.94 -2.50 12.95
CA PHE A 307 -12.86 -3.90 13.34
C PHE A 307 -12.19 -4.09 14.72
N ALA A 308 -12.11 -3.05 15.55
CA ALA A 308 -11.51 -3.13 16.88
C ALA A 308 -12.11 -4.24 17.76
N SER A 309 -13.42 -4.51 17.61
CA SER A 309 -14.10 -5.60 18.30
C SER A 309 -13.49 -6.98 17.97
N LEU A 310 -13.04 -7.22 16.74
CA LEU A 310 -12.37 -8.46 16.37
C LEU A 310 -11.05 -8.65 17.15
N LEU A 311 -10.41 -7.59 17.57
CA LEU A 311 -9.16 -7.63 18.32
C LEU A 311 -9.41 -7.78 19.83
N THR A 312 -10.38 -7.01 20.36
CA THR A 312 -10.59 -6.83 21.81
C THR A 312 -11.71 -7.65 22.38
N GLN A 313 -12.67 -8.06 21.55
CA GLN A 313 -13.90 -8.79 21.95
C GLN A 313 -14.22 -9.89 20.94
N PRO A 314 -13.36 -10.92 20.78
CA PRO A 314 -13.45 -11.90 19.69
C PRO A 314 -14.75 -12.73 19.66
N GLU A 315 -15.51 -12.75 20.75
CA GLU A 315 -16.81 -13.43 20.82
C GLU A 315 -17.96 -12.57 20.23
N THR A 316 -17.68 -11.30 19.91
CA THR A 316 -18.71 -10.40 19.34
C THR A 316 -18.80 -10.65 17.82
N VAL A 317 -20.03 -10.79 17.32
CA VAL A 317 -20.27 -10.92 15.89
C VAL A 317 -19.95 -9.57 15.21
N HIS A 318 -19.00 -9.59 14.31
CA HIS A 318 -18.64 -8.43 13.51
C HIS A 318 -19.37 -8.46 12.16
N HIS A 319 -20.22 -7.46 11.93
CA HIS A 319 -20.89 -7.26 10.65
C HIS A 319 -20.35 -6.01 9.97
N ARG A 320 -19.58 -6.21 8.90
CA ARG A 320 -19.13 -5.10 8.07
C ARG A 320 -20.23 -4.71 7.08
N VAL A 321 -20.42 -3.40 6.89
CA VAL A 321 -21.14 -2.86 5.71
C VAL A 321 -20.43 -3.31 4.42
N PRO A 322 -21.14 -3.38 3.28
CA PRO A 322 -20.55 -3.88 2.06
C PRO A 322 -19.25 -3.18 1.68
N LEU A 323 -18.27 -3.96 1.23
CA LEU A 323 -16.99 -3.47 0.71
C LEU A 323 -17.07 -3.29 -0.80
N ILE A 324 -16.66 -2.12 -1.29
CA ILE A 324 -16.60 -1.82 -2.71
C ILE A 324 -15.14 -1.80 -3.16
N ASN A 325 -14.86 -2.55 -4.23
CA ASN A 325 -13.55 -2.56 -4.89
C ASN A 325 -13.71 -2.14 -6.36
N HIS A 326 -12.62 -1.67 -6.96
CA HIS A 326 -12.57 -1.41 -8.39
C HIS A 326 -11.26 -1.89 -9.03
N SER A 327 -11.33 -2.28 -10.29
CA SER A 327 -10.17 -2.61 -11.09
C SER A 327 -9.51 -1.36 -11.67
N ALA A 328 -8.27 -1.50 -12.14
CA ALA A 328 -7.59 -0.41 -12.85
C ALA A 328 -8.30 0.03 -14.15
N SER A 329 -9.20 -0.79 -14.68
CA SER A 329 -10.04 -0.46 -15.83
C SER A 329 -11.34 0.28 -15.47
N GLY A 330 -11.60 0.50 -14.18
CA GLY A 330 -12.83 1.13 -13.68
C GLY A 330 -14.02 0.17 -13.54
N ARG A 331 -13.82 -1.14 -13.54
CA ARG A 331 -14.89 -2.10 -13.22
C ARG A 331 -15.04 -2.20 -11.71
N PHE A 332 -16.25 -2.13 -11.20
CA PHE A 332 -16.56 -2.16 -9.78
C PHE A 332 -17.12 -3.50 -9.31
N SER A 333 -16.92 -3.80 -8.04
CA SER A 333 -17.58 -4.90 -7.35
C SER A 333 -18.05 -4.47 -5.97
N ILE A 334 -19.09 -5.13 -5.48
CA ILE A 334 -19.58 -5.04 -4.10
C ILE A 334 -19.53 -6.42 -3.46
N THR A 335 -18.94 -6.50 -2.27
CA THR A 335 -18.92 -7.71 -1.44
C THR A 335 -19.71 -7.45 -0.15
N ASP A 336 -20.70 -8.30 0.12
CA ASP A 336 -21.57 -8.25 1.29
C ASP A 336 -21.71 -9.65 1.89
N GLY A 337 -21.06 -9.87 3.02
CA GLY A 337 -20.86 -11.21 3.56
C GLY A 337 -20.11 -12.09 2.56
N ASP A 338 -20.68 -13.25 2.24
CA ASP A 338 -20.08 -14.23 1.32
C ASP A 338 -20.36 -13.94 -0.17
N TRP A 339 -21.15 -12.92 -0.48
CA TRP A 339 -21.59 -12.65 -1.84
C TRP A 339 -20.82 -11.49 -2.48
N LYS A 340 -20.28 -11.72 -3.66
CA LYS A 340 -19.61 -10.71 -4.47
C LYS A 340 -20.29 -10.55 -5.83
N LEU A 341 -20.84 -9.35 -6.06
CA LEU A 341 -21.35 -8.93 -7.36
C LEU A 341 -20.31 -8.07 -8.06
N ILE A 342 -19.93 -8.44 -9.28
CA ILE A 342 -19.10 -7.63 -10.16
C ILE A 342 -19.99 -6.97 -11.19
N LEU A 343 -19.96 -5.64 -11.26
CA LEU A 343 -20.80 -4.85 -12.15
C LEU A 343 -20.37 -4.99 -13.61
N PRO A 344 -21.31 -4.74 -14.57
CA PRO A 344 -20.95 -4.70 -15.97
C PRO A 344 -19.99 -3.53 -16.23
N HIS A 345 -19.11 -3.70 -17.18
CA HIS A 345 -18.24 -2.60 -17.66
C HIS A 345 -17.86 -2.82 -19.12
N ARG A 346 -18.14 -1.86 -19.99
CA ARG A 346 -17.93 -1.95 -21.45
C ARG A 346 -18.65 -3.19 -22.02
N LYS A 347 -17.89 -4.17 -22.56
CA LYS A 347 -18.44 -5.42 -23.12
C LYS A 347 -18.53 -6.57 -22.09
N ARG A 348 -18.07 -6.36 -20.85
CA ARG A 348 -18.12 -7.38 -19.79
C ARG A 348 -19.47 -7.32 -19.10
N LYS A 349 -20.08 -8.51 -18.88
CA LYS A 349 -21.36 -8.66 -18.20
C LYS A 349 -21.20 -8.60 -16.68
N ARG A 350 -22.32 -8.55 -15.96
CA ARG A 350 -22.35 -8.81 -14.52
C ARG A 350 -21.92 -10.24 -14.23
N GLU A 351 -21.30 -10.45 -13.08
CA GLU A 351 -20.91 -11.75 -12.57
C GLU A 351 -21.24 -11.78 -11.07
N LEU A 352 -21.75 -12.92 -10.56
CA LEU A 352 -22.05 -13.11 -9.14
C LEU A 352 -21.34 -14.36 -8.62
N TYR A 353 -20.66 -14.21 -7.49
CA TYR A 353 -19.90 -15.29 -6.84
C TYR A 353 -20.29 -15.42 -5.36
N GLN A 354 -20.27 -16.68 -4.87
CA GLN A 354 -20.40 -17.00 -3.45
C GLN A 354 -19.01 -17.39 -2.92
N LEU A 355 -18.28 -16.43 -2.37
CA LEU A 355 -16.86 -16.56 -2.01
C LEU A 355 -16.57 -17.63 -0.96
N ALA A 356 -17.52 -17.94 -0.08
CA ALA A 356 -17.35 -19.02 0.90
C ALA A 356 -17.27 -20.41 0.25
N LEU A 357 -17.93 -20.61 -0.89
CA LEU A 357 -17.94 -21.88 -1.65
C LEU A 357 -17.00 -21.85 -2.84
N ASP A 358 -16.78 -20.69 -3.42
CA ASP A 358 -15.96 -20.46 -4.62
C ASP A 358 -15.03 -19.25 -4.44
N PRO A 359 -14.02 -19.35 -3.57
CA PRO A 359 -13.06 -18.27 -3.36
C PRO A 359 -12.21 -17.95 -4.59
N SER A 360 -12.20 -18.87 -5.56
CA SER A 360 -11.47 -18.76 -6.84
C SER A 360 -12.29 -18.09 -7.95
N GLU A 361 -13.56 -17.76 -7.69
CA GLU A 361 -14.46 -17.06 -8.64
C GLU A 361 -14.52 -17.76 -10.01
N GLN A 362 -14.67 -19.11 -10.00
CA GLN A 362 -14.75 -19.92 -11.22
C GLN A 362 -16.17 -20.14 -11.68
N ASN A 363 -17.16 -20.09 -10.77
CA ASN A 363 -18.55 -20.45 -11.03
C ASN A 363 -19.45 -19.22 -10.88
N ASP A 364 -19.79 -18.58 -12.00
CA ASP A 364 -20.75 -17.47 -12.03
C ASP A 364 -22.16 -18.00 -11.78
N VAL A 365 -22.72 -17.70 -10.61
CA VAL A 365 -24.05 -18.14 -10.16
C VAL A 365 -25.12 -17.06 -10.32
N LEU A 366 -24.92 -16.09 -11.19
CA LEU A 366 -25.82 -14.97 -11.44
C LEU A 366 -27.22 -15.43 -11.86
N LEU A 367 -27.31 -16.42 -12.74
CA LEU A 367 -28.59 -16.90 -13.29
C LEU A 367 -29.40 -17.64 -12.23
N GLU A 368 -28.75 -18.32 -11.31
CA GLU A 368 -29.37 -19.07 -10.23
C GLU A 368 -29.81 -18.18 -9.06
N ASN A 369 -29.20 -16.99 -8.92
CA ASN A 369 -29.40 -16.10 -7.79
C ASN A 369 -29.71 -14.65 -8.19
N PRO A 370 -30.69 -14.39 -9.08
CA PRO A 370 -30.97 -13.05 -9.60
C PRO A 370 -31.44 -12.08 -8.50
N ALA A 371 -32.12 -12.55 -7.46
CA ALA A 371 -32.57 -11.72 -6.36
C ALA A 371 -31.40 -11.20 -5.50
N ILE A 372 -30.36 -12.00 -5.30
CA ILE A 372 -29.14 -11.59 -4.58
C ILE A 372 -28.40 -10.53 -5.40
N ALA A 373 -28.23 -10.77 -6.70
CA ALA A 373 -27.61 -9.81 -7.58
C ALA A 373 -28.33 -8.45 -7.57
N GLN A 374 -29.67 -8.47 -7.63
CA GLN A 374 -30.47 -7.24 -7.58
C GLN A 374 -30.34 -6.51 -6.23
N ARG A 375 -30.33 -7.26 -5.12
CA ARG A 375 -30.12 -6.69 -3.78
C ARG A 375 -28.78 -5.97 -3.69
N LEU A 376 -27.69 -6.57 -4.19
CA LEU A 376 -26.35 -6.00 -4.16
C LEU A 376 -26.22 -4.79 -5.12
N GLU A 377 -26.89 -4.84 -6.27
CA GLU A 377 -26.93 -3.71 -7.20
C GLU A 377 -27.67 -2.51 -6.61
N ASN A 378 -28.79 -2.74 -5.93
CA ASN A 378 -29.49 -1.69 -5.20
C ASN A 378 -28.62 -1.09 -4.10
N LYS A 379 -27.87 -1.96 -3.39
CA LYS A 379 -27.02 -1.54 -2.27
C LYS A 379 -25.85 -0.68 -2.73
N ILE A 380 -25.16 -1.05 -3.81
CA ILE A 380 -24.08 -0.22 -4.34
C ILE A 380 -24.61 1.12 -4.90
N THR A 381 -25.79 1.11 -5.51
CA THR A 381 -26.48 2.33 -5.96
C THR A 381 -26.76 3.26 -4.78
N GLU A 382 -27.29 2.72 -3.68
CA GLU A 382 -27.51 3.48 -2.44
C GLU A 382 -26.22 4.12 -1.92
N ILE A 383 -25.15 3.32 -1.81
CA ILE A 383 -23.84 3.78 -1.32
C ILE A 383 -23.29 4.91 -2.20
N VAL A 384 -23.35 4.76 -3.52
CA VAL A 384 -22.92 5.81 -4.46
C VAL A 384 -23.77 7.07 -4.32
N CYS A 385 -25.09 6.94 -4.18
CA CYS A 385 -25.97 8.10 -3.98
C CYS A 385 -25.75 8.80 -2.63
N GLN A 386 -25.32 8.07 -1.61
CA GLN A 386 -24.98 8.63 -0.29
C GLN A 386 -23.54 9.17 -0.25
N GLY A 387 -22.68 8.77 -1.17
CA GLY A 387 -21.24 9.12 -1.20
C GLY A 387 -20.48 8.50 -0.03
N ARG A 388 -21.03 7.43 0.60
CA ARG A 388 -20.42 6.68 1.70
C ARG A 388 -21.12 5.34 1.92
N SER A 389 -20.36 4.36 2.43
CA SER A 389 -20.90 3.05 2.81
C SER A 389 -21.26 2.93 4.30
N THR A 390 -20.67 3.77 5.15
CA THR A 390 -20.93 3.79 6.61
C THR A 390 -22.05 4.78 6.97
N PRO A 391 -22.69 4.65 8.15
CA PRO A 391 -23.65 5.64 8.63
C PRO A 391 -23.06 7.04 8.77
N GLY A 392 -23.82 8.06 8.40
CA GLY A 392 -23.40 9.45 8.54
C GLY A 392 -24.06 10.40 7.54
N LEU A 393 -23.61 11.65 7.53
CA LEU A 393 -24.11 12.65 6.60
C LEU A 393 -23.69 12.32 5.17
N ARG A 394 -24.62 12.53 4.24
CA ARG A 394 -24.35 12.35 2.80
C ARG A 394 -23.12 13.14 2.37
N GLN A 395 -22.29 12.52 1.58
CA GLN A 395 -21.11 13.11 0.96
C GLN A 395 -21.30 13.28 -0.54
N SER A 396 -20.54 14.17 -1.15
CA SER A 396 -20.51 14.33 -2.60
C SER A 396 -19.48 13.38 -3.21
N ASN A 397 -19.80 12.80 -4.36
CA ASN A 397 -18.81 12.07 -5.15
C ASN A 397 -17.97 13.05 -5.99
N ASP A 398 -16.67 12.80 -6.13
CA ASP A 398 -15.75 13.64 -6.90
C ASP A 398 -16.15 13.78 -8.37
N THR A 399 -16.72 12.74 -8.96
CA THR A 399 -17.13 12.73 -10.35
C THR A 399 -18.56 13.15 -10.57
N GLY A 400 -19.38 13.28 -9.55
CA GLY A 400 -20.81 13.64 -9.60
C GLY A 400 -21.71 12.69 -10.41
N TYR A 401 -21.16 11.62 -10.99
CA TYR A 401 -21.90 10.81 -11.94
C TYR A 401 -21.22 9.42 -12.18
N TRP A 402 -22.02 8.38 -12.08
CA TRP A 402 -21.62 6.99 -12.35
C TRP A 402 -22.34 6.47 -13.58
N LYS A 403 -21.60 6.18 -14.65
CA LYS A 403 -22.14 5.77 -15.95
C LYS A 403 -22.69 4.36 -15.98
N ASP A 404 -22.24 3.51 -15.08
CA ASP A 404 -22.49 2.07 -15.09
C ASP A 404 -23.49 1.63 -14.02
N LEU A 405 -24.16 2.60 -13.34
CA LEU A 405 -25.24 2.36 -12.36
C LEU A 405 -26.58 2.82 -12.86
#